data_4003faca819e7894c9c8bf924271e0df
#
_entry.id   4003faca819e7894c9c8bf924271e0df
#
_cell.length_a   1.000
_cell.length_b   1.000
_cell.length_c   1.000
_cell.angle_alpha   90.00
_cell.angle_beta   90.00
_cell.angle_gamma   90.00
#
_symmetry.space_group_name_H-M   'P 1'
#
loop_
_entity.id
_entity.type
_entity.pdbx_description
1 polymer ?
#
loop_
_entity_poly.entity_id
_entity_poly.type
_entity_poly.pdbx_seq_one_letter_code
_entity_poly.pdbx_strand_id
1 'polypeptide(L)'
;QEDEKTLPVLSYGKSKDHNEKQIKNSGKNYIILRLGSVYGYSSDTTRLDIMTNLFSKIASQNGSLKLFAGGRQIKSLVPVVDVARCFKFMEERGDISKELFNLTKDTVTVKQVAEICKKYNPKIQLKETNDEVPNLGFSLSNKKLINAGFQFLYGLDESIKEMISKWSKQNLIKELEFVHGGADEFVDKRGKISNFELTEPINMIGWIDSKKGTIRANHYHPQQEQKCLF
;
A
#
# COMPACT_ATOMS: atom_id res chain seq x y z
N GLN A 1 19.33 -15.91 -4.29
CA GLN A 1 19.79 -15.26 -5.52
C GLN A 1 18.89 -15.68 -6.68
N GLU A 2 19.07 -15.12 -7.88
CA GLU A 2 18.22 -15.35 -9.05
C GLU A 2 18.36 -16.76 -9.61
N ASP A 3 19.50 -17.37 -9.47
CA ASP A 3 19.90 -18.71 -9.92
C ASP A 3 19.50 -19.82 -8.94
N GLU A 4 19.05 -19.49 -7.75
CA GLU A 4 18.62 -20.48 -6.76
C GLU A 4 17.37 -21.21 -7.22
N LYS A 5 17.35 -22.53 -6.96
CA LYS A 5 16.21 -23.38 -7.29
C LYS A 5 14.96 -22.92 -6.53
N THR A 6 13.91 -22.62 -7.27
CA THR A 6 12.59 -22.30 -6.69
C THR A 6 11.91 -23.56 -6.17
N LEU A 7 11.35 -23.49 -4.94
CA LEU A 7 10.61 -24.57 -4.31
C LEU A 7 9.24 -24.06 -3.83
N PRO A 8 8.33 -23.71 -4.75
CA PRO A 8 7.05 -23.15 -4.37
C PRO A 8 6.15 -24.19 -3.71
N VAL A 9 5.65 -23.87 -2.52
CA VAL A 9 4.72 -24.73 -1.76
C VAL A 9 3.27 -24.44 -2.15
N LEU A 10 2.91 -23.15 -2.23
CA LEU A 10 1.54 -22.70 -2.50
C LEU A 10 1.22 -22.69 -4.00
N SER A 11 -0.06 -22.86 -4.33
CA SER A 11 -0.56 -22.86 -5.71
C SER A 11 -0.17 -21.58 -6.48
N TYR A 12 -0.25 -20.41 -5.83
CA TYR A 12 0.18 -19.15 -6.41
C TYR A 12 1.66 -19.18 -6.82
N GLY A 13 2.54 -19.61 -5.92
CA GLY A 13 3.97 -19.73 -6.22
C GLY A 13 4.25 -20.73 -7.35
N LYS A 14 3.56 -21.88 -7.35
CA LYS A 14 3.66 -22.89 -8.44
C LYS A 14 3.25 -22.31 -9.79
N SER A 15 2.16 -21.54 -9.83
CA SER A 15 1.70 -20.85 -11.04
C SER A 15 2.74 -19.86 -11.57
N LYS A 16 3.36 -19.05 -10.68
CA LYS A 16 4.41 -18.10 -11.08
C LYS A 16 5.66 -18.80 -11.60
N ASP A 17 6.10 -19.86 -10.92
CA ASP A 17 7.24 -20.67 -11.36
C ASP A 17 6.98 -21.34 -12.74
N HIS A 18 5.76 -21.83 -12.96
CA HIS A 18 5.36 -22.36 -14.25
C HIS A 18 5.41 -21.30 -15.37
N ASN A 19 4.87 -20.10 -15.09
CA ASN A 19 4.90 -19.00 -16.05
C ASN A 19 6.33 -18.56 -16.39
N GLU A 20 7.24 -18.50 -15.40
CA GLU A 20 8.66 -18.23 -15.67
C GLU A 20 9.26 -19.25 -16.63
N LYS A 21 8.98 -20.55 -16.42
CA LYS A 21 9.46 -21.63 -17.30
C LYS A 21 8.91 -21.50 -18.73
N GLN A 22 7.62 -21.20 -18.86
CA GLN A 22 7.00 -20.98 -20.18
C GLN A 22 7.65 -19.79 -20.91
N ILE A 23 7.87 -18.67 -20.22
CA ILE A 23 8.51 -17.48 -20.79
C ILE A 23 9.94 -17.82 -21.24
N LYS A 24 10.73 -18.48 -20.40
CA LYS A 24 12.10 -18.90 -20.73
C LYS A 24 12.17 -19.81 -21.96
N ASN A 25 11.18 -20.70 -22.12
CA ASN A 25 11.11 -21.66 -23.21
C ASN A 25 10.44 -21.09 -24.48
N SER A 26 9.93 -19.86 -24.45
CA SER A 26 9.18 -19.28 -25.56
C SER A 26 10.03 -18.89 -26.77
N GLY A 27 11.33 -18.87 -26.62
CA GLY A 27 12.26 -18.37 -27.65
C GLY A 27 12.28 -16.84 -27.82
N LYS A 28 11.36 -16.13 -27.18
CA LYS A 28 11.26 -14.67 -27.24
C LYS A 28 12.28 -13.98 -26.33
N ASN A 29 12.52 -12.70 -26.57
CA ASN A 29 13.23 -11.86 -25.64
C ASN A 29 12.32 -11.57 -24.43
N TYR A 30 12.89 -11.59 -23.24
CA TYR A 30 12.16 -11.32 -22.01
C TYR A 30 13.07 -10.72 -20.92
N ILE A 31 12.45 -10.01 -20.01
CA ILE A 31 13.01 -9.65 -18.70
C ILE A 31 12.00 -10.10 -17.66
N ILE A 32 12.42 -10.90 -16.69
CA ILE A 32 11.57 -11.36 -15.58
C ILE A 32 11.98 -10.61 -14.32
N LEU A 33 11.03 -9.97 -13.66
CA LEU A 33 11.22 -9.30 -12.38
C LEU A 33 10.50 -10.08 -11.27
N ARG A 34 11.25 -10.69 -10.35
CA ARG A 34 10.70 -11.28 -9.11
C ARG A 34 10.58 -10.20 -8.07
N LEU A 35 9.35 -9.78 -7.82
CA LEU A 35 9.06 -8.69 -6.89
C LEU A 35 9.11 -9.15 -5.43
N GLY A 36 9.74 -8.39 -4.56
CA GLY A 36 9.49 -8.43 -3.13
C GLY A 36 8.04 -8.01 -2.82
N SER A 37 7.68 -7.90 -1.54
CA SER A 37 6.38 -7.37 -1.15
C SER A 37 6.31 -5.89 -1.53
N VAL A 38 5.47 -5.59 -2.53
CA VAL A 38 5.30 -4.23 -3.06
C VAL A 38 4.40 -3.43 -2.13
N TYR A 39 4.87 -2.29 -1.66
CA TYR A 39 4.11 -1.42 -0.77
C TYR A 39 4.03 0.00 -1.30
N GLY A 40 3.01 0.73 -0.87
CA GLY A 40 2.79 2.12 -1.22
C GLY A 40 1.32 2.51 -1.05
N TYR A 41 1.08 3.82 -1.02
CA TYR A 41 -0.26 4.37 -0.92
C TYR A 41 -0.89 4.52 -2.31
N SER A 42 -2.17 4.19 -2.39
CA SER A 42 -3.07 4.59 -3.46
C SER A 42 -4.42 4.98 -2.84
N SER A 43 -5.08 6.00 -3.37
CA SER A 43 -6.42 6.41 -2.91
C SER A 43 -7.45 5.29 -3.08
N ASP A 44 -7.35 4.53 -4.18
CA ASP A 44 -8.44 3.68 -4.64
C ASP A 44 -8.14 2.18 -4.49
N THR A 45 -6.88 1.78 -4.66
CA THR A 45 -6.53 0.37 -4.85
C THR A 45 -5.44 -0.14 -3.90
N THR A 46 -5.25 0.53 -2.74
CA THR A 46 -4.24 0.07 -1.78
C THR A 46 -4.61 -1.30 -1.23
N ARG A 47 -3.73 -2.26 -1.47
CA ARG A 47 -3.86 -3.61 -0.93
C ARG A 47 -3.49 -3.65 0.55
N LEU A 48 -4.45 -3.92 1.41
CA LEU A 48 -4.24 -4.00 2.87
C LEU A 48 -3.82 -5.39 3.35
N ASP A 49 -3.78 -6.39 2.49
CA ASP A 49 -3.15 -7.68 2.76
C ASP A 49 -1.60 -7.61 2.73
N ILE A 50 -1.05 -6.49 2.27
CA ILE A 50 0.38 -6.19 2.38
C ILE A 50 0.66 -5.57 3.75
N MET A 51 1.50 -6.24 4.54
CA MET A 51 1.78 -5.90 5.94
C MET A 51 2.20 -4.43 6.13
N THR A 52 3.09 -3.91 5.29
CA THR A 52 3.56 -2.52 5.38
C THR A 52 2.43 -1.51 5.19
N ASN A 53 1.53 -1.77 4.23
CA ASN A 53 0.36 -0.93 3.99
C ASN A 53 -0.62 -1.01 5.17
N LEU A 54 -0.93 -2.22 5.63
CA LEU A 54 -1.83 -2.44 6.77
C LEU A 54 -1.33 -1.76 8.03
N PHE A 55 -0.05 -1.94 8.36
CA PHE A 55 0.55 -1.34 9.56
C PHE A 55 0.53 0.18 9.52
N SER A 56 0.85 0.77 8.38
CA SER A 56 0.78 2.22 8.20
C SER A 56 -0.65 2.76 8.33
N LYS A 57 -1.64 2.02 7.81
CA LYS A 57 -3.06 2.39 7.96
C LYS A 57 -3.53 2.29 9.42
N ILE A 58 -3.22 1.18 10.10
CA ILE A 58 -3.56 1.02 11.52
C ILE A 58 -2.87 2.10 12.37
N ALA A 59 -1.61 2.41 12.04
CA ALA A 59 -0.87 3.46 12.72
C ALA A 59 -1.52 4.84 12.53
N SER A 60 -2.04 5.14 11.35
CA SER A 60 -2.77 6.40 11.11
C SER A 60 -4.04 6.55 11.96
N GLN A 61 -4.56 5.45 12.49
CA GLN A 61 -5.79 5.38 13.30
C GLN A 61 -5.52 5.21 14.80
N ASN A 62 -4.28 5.39 15.25
CA ASN A 62 -3.86 5.14 16.65
C ASN A 62 -4.13 3.70 17.13
N GLY A 63 -4.15 2.73 16.21
CA GLY A 63 -4.50 1.36 16.51
C GLY A 63 -3.37 0.55 17.13
N SER A 64 -3.62 -0.76 17.35
CA SER A 64 -2.63 -1.70 17.85
C SER A 64 -2.10 -2.58 16.73
N LEU A 65 -0.78 -2.71 16.62
CA LEU A 65 -0.12 -3.62 15.70
C LEU A 65 0.17 -4.95 16.39
N LYS A 66 -0.42 -6.03 15.89
CA LYS A 66 -0.17 -7.38 16.38
C LYS A 66 1.05 -7.99 15.69
N LEU A 67 2.04 -8.39 16.48
CA LEU A 67 3.31 -8.95 16.03
C LEU A 67 3.36 -10.45 16.35
N PHE A 68 2.94 -11.28 15.41
CA PHE A 68 3.00 -12.73 15.53
C PHE A 68 4.45 -13.19 15.66
N ALA A 69 4.71 -14.18 16.54
CA ALA A 69 6.06 -14.66 16.86
C ALA A 69 7.04 -13.53 17.20
N GLY A 70 6.57 -12.47 17.89
CA GLY A 70 7.39 -11.31 18.22
C GLY A 70 7.83 -10.48 16.99
N GLY A 71 7.20 -10.68 15.84
CA GLY A 71 7.52 -9.95 14.61
C GLY A 71 8.86 -10.34 13.97
N ARG A 72 9.36 -11.56 14.21
CA ARG A 72 10.67 -12.03 13.69
C ARG A 72 10.66 -12.39 12.20
N GLN A 73 9.50 -12.46 11.57
CA GLN A 73 9.38 -12.79 10.15
C GLN A 73 10.14 -11.77 9.30
N ILE A 74 10.93 -12.28 8.35
CA ILE A 74 11.70 -11.49 7.40
C ILE A 74 10.83 -11.19 6.17
N LYS A 75 10.91 -9.94 5.71
CA LYS A 75 10.23 -9.46 4.50
C LYS A 75 11.21 -8.73 3.61
N SER A 76 11.21 -9.11 2.33
CA SER A 76 11.86 -8.34 1.27
C SER A 76 10.85 -7.38 0.68
N LEU A 77 11.09 -6.09 0.79
CA LEU A 77 10.14 -5.02 0.49
C LEU A 77 10.63 -4.17 -0.68
N VAL A 78 9.69 -3.61 -1.45
CA VAL A 78 9.98 -2.65 -2.52
C VAL A 78 8.88 -1.60 -2.63
N PRO A 79 9.22 -0.29 -2.71
CA PRO A 79 8.23 0.76 -2.95
C PRO A 79 7.60 0.63 -4.34
N VAL A 80 6.28 0.78 -4.45
CA VAL A 80 5.55 0.69 -5.73
C VAL A 80 6.07 1.67 -6.78
N VAL A 81 6.53 2.85 -6.36
CA VAL A 81 7.10 3.85 -7.27
C VAL A 81 8.42 3.35 -7.87
N ASP A 82 9.28 2.71 -7.07
CA ASP A 82 10.52 2.11 -7.58
C ASP A 82 10.25 0.89 -8.47
N VAL A 83 9.14 0.17 -8.25
CA VAL A 83 8.69 -0.88 -9.19
C VAL A 83 8.37 -0.27 -10.55
N ALA A 84 7.56 0.79 -10.60
CA ALA A 84 7.22 1.47 -11.85
C ALA A 84 8.46 2.02 -12.56
N ARG A 85 9.39 2.63 -11.81
CA ARG A 85 10.67 3.12 -12.33
C ARG A 85 11.54 1.98 -12.88
N CYS A 86 11.55 0.83 -12.23
CA CYS A 86 12.30 -0.33 -12.71
C CYS A 86 11.74 -0.87 -14.03
N PHE A 87 10.41 -0.93 -14.19
CA PHE A 87 9.82 -1.31 -15.47
C PHE A 87 10.26 -0.37 -16.60
N LYS A 88 10.18 0.95 -16.37
CA LYS A 88 10.66 1.94 -17.35
C LYS A 88 12.17 1.78 -17.64
N PHE A 89 12.99 1.62 -16.61
CA PHE A 89 14.42 1.38 -16.76
C PHE A 89 14.72 0.16 -17.63
N MET A 90 13.99 -0.95 -17.42
CA MET A 90 14.19 -2.17 -18.18
C MET A 90 13.70 -2.04 -19.64
N GLU A 91 12.64 -1.27 -19.89
CA GLU A 91 12.14 -0.99 -21.24
C GLU A 91 13.16 -0.21 -22.07
N GLU A 92 13.90 0.71 -21.45
CA GLU A 92 14.93 1.52 -22.10
C GLU A 92 16.28 0.77 -22.30
N ARG A 93 16.42 -0.47 -21.77
CA ARG A 93 17.65 -1.26 -21.82
C ARG A 93 17.61 -2.32 -22.93
N GLY A 94 17.87 -1.89 -24.16
CA GLY A 94 17.97 -2.82 -25.31
C GLY A 94 19.13 -3.83 -25.26
N ASP A 95 20.09 -3.61 -24.37
CA ASP A 95 21.23 -4.48 -24.11
C ASP A 95 20.91 -5.63 -23.13
N ILE A 96 19.77 -5.58 -22.42
CA ILE A 96 19.34 -6.62 -21.47
C ILE A 96 18.27 -7.49 -22.13
N SER A 97 18.54 -8.78 -22.25
CA SER A 97 17.62 -9.75 -22.85
C SER A 97 17.80 -11.12 -22.23
N LYS A 98 16.70 -11.86 -22.08
CA LYS A 98 16.65 -13.21 -21.51
C LYS A 98 17.19 -13.27 -20.08
N GLU A 99 16.87 -12.25 -19.30
CA GLU A 99 17.39 -12.06 -17.96
C GLU A 99 16.29 -12.12 -16.90
N LEU A 100 16.70 -12.46 -15.67
CA LEU A 100 15.86 -12.48 -14.49
C LEU A 100 16.52 -11.66 -13.38
N PHE A 101 15.76 -10.80 -12.73
CA PHE A 101 16.21 -9.97 -11.62
C PHE A 101 15.25 -10.07 -10.43
N ASN A 102 15.80 -10.05 -9.23
CA ASN A 102 15.02 -9.82 -8.02
C ASN A 102 14.85 -8.31 -7.81
N LEU A 103 13.61 -7.86 -7.78
CA LEU A 103 13.26 -6.47 -7.54
C LEU A 103 12.77 -6.30 -6.09
N THR A 104 13.71 -6.04 -5.22
CA THR A 104 13.49 -5.73 -3.81
C THR A 104 14.50 -4.68 -3.38
N LYS A 105 14.13 -3.81 -2.42
CA LYS A 105 15.03 -2.81 -1.87
C LYS A 105 15.50 -3.18 -0.47
N ASP A 106 14.56 -3.33 0.44
CA ASP A 106 14.83 -3.50 1.86
C ASP A 106 14.52 -4.95 2.31
N THR A 107 15.39 -5.50 3.15
CA THR A 107 15.13 -6.75 3.86
C THR A 107 15.06 -6.44 5.35
N VAL A 108 13.87 -6.57 5.91
CA VAL A 108 13.56 -6.17 7.29
C VAL A 108 12.68 -7.20 7.98
N THR A 109 12.63 -7.16 9.31
CA THR A 109 11.65 -7.91 10.09
C THR A 109 10.32 -7.16 10.17
N VAL A 110 9.24 -7.89 10.43
CA VAL A 110 7.92 -7.31 10.71
C VAL A 110 7.98 -6.34 11.90
N LYS A 111 8.79 -6.68 12.93
CA LYS A 111 9.01 -5.81 14.10
C LYS A 111 9.64 -4.46 13.71
N GLN A 112 10.67 -4.47 12.86
CA GLN A 112 11.30 -3.23 12.39
C GLN A 112 10.30 -2.32 11.66
N VAL A 113 9.41 -2.87 10.84
CA VAL A 113 8.35 -2.08 10.19
C VAL A 113 7.39 -1.47 11.22
N ALA A 114 7.01 -2.24 12.24
CA ALA A 114 6.15 -1.76 13.32
C ALA A 114 6.83 -0.65 14.16
N GLU A 115 8.13 -0.77 14.40
CA GLU A 115 8.92 0.24 15.11
C GLU A 115 9.00 1.55 14.30
N ILE A 116 9.14 1.49 12.98
CA ILE A 116 9.05 2.66 12.12
C ILE A 116 7.65 3.30 12.22
N CYS A 117 6.59 2.50 12.17
CA CYS A 117 5.24 3.02 12.38
C CYS A 117 5.09 3.73 13.75
N LYS A 118 5.64 3.14 14.82
CA LYS A 118 5.63 3.72 16.16
C LYS A 118 6.46 5.00 16.27
N LYS A 119 7.58 5.09 15.55
CA LYS A 119 8.39 6.32 15.45
C LYS A 119 7.55 7.51 14.94
N TYR A 120 6.71 7.28 13.94
CA TYR A 120 5.88 8.33 13.33
C TYR A 120 4.50 8.52 13.99
N ASN A 121 4.04 7.53 14.74
CA ASN A 121 2.89 7.67 15.62
C ASN A 121 3.12 6.98 16.97
N PRO A 122 3.65 7.69 17.98
CA PRO A 122 3.93 7.12 19.30
C PRO A 122 2.69 6.62 20.06
N LYS A 123 1.48 7.02 19.66
CA LYS A 123 0.22 6.61 20.30
C LYS A 123 -0.13 5.15 20.03
N ILE A 124 0.42 4.53 18.97
CA ILE A 124 0.13 3.14 18.67
C ILE A 124 0.73 2.17 19.69
N GLN A 125 0.08 1.03 19.82
CA GLN A 125 0.55 -0.06 20.68
C GLN A 125 1.13 -1.19 19.82
N LEU A 126 2.28 -1.73 20.22
CA LEU A 126 2.84 -2.95 19.66
C LEU A 126 2.48 -4.11 20.59
N LYS A 127 1.75 -5.10 20.09
CA LYS A 127 1.33 -6.30 20.84
C LYS A 127 2.04 -7.51 20.28
N GLU A 128 3.09 -7.95 20.96
CA GLU A 128 3.79 -9.18 20.61
C GLU A 128 2.99 -10.40 21.07
N THR A 129 2.95 -11.44 20.24
CA THR A 129 2.35 -12.73 20.58
C THR A 129 3.37 -13.84 20.37
N ASN A 130 3.19 -14.94 21.10
CA ASN A 130 4.03 -16.14 20.98
C ASN A 130 3.47 -17.15 19.98
N ASP A 131 2.46 -16.77 19.21
CA ASP A 131 1.87 -17.64 18.18
C ASP A 131 2.96 -18.14 17.23
N GLU A 132 2.93 -19.42 16.95
CA GLU A 132 3.79 -19.99 15.93
C GLU A 132 3.42 -19.44 14.54
N VAL A 133 4.44 -19.17 13.72
CA VAL A 133 4.25 -18.83 12.33
C VAL A 133 4.87 -19.91 11.45
N PRO A 134 4.16 -20.38 10.43
CA PRO A 134 4.61 -21.51 9.61
C PRO A 134 5.86 -21.20 8.79
N ASN A 135 6.18 -19.91 8.61
CA ASN A 135 7.34 -19.47 7.82
C ASN A 135 7.88 -18.15 8.35
N LEU A 136 9.16 -18.11 8.69
CA LEU A 136 9.87 -16.90 9.10
C LEU A 136 10.26 -16.00 7.91
N GLY A 137 9.96 -16.42 6.68
CA GLY A 137 10.28 -15.67 5.48
C GLY A 137 11.67 -15.96 4.91
N PHE A 138 12.02 -15.21 3.90
CA PHE A 138 13.31 -15.29 3.22
C PHE A 138 13.71 -13.90 2.70
N SER A 139 15.00 -13.73 2.45
CA SER A 139 15.54 -12.52 1.85
C SER A 139 15.78 -12.75 0.34
N LEU A 140 15.53 -11.70 -0.44
CA LEU A 140 15.90 -11.64 -1.84
C LEU A 140 17.12 -10.73 -2.01
N SER A 141 18.09 -11.16 -2.79
CA SER A 141 19.24 -10.33 -3.17
C SER A 141 18.90 -9.49 -4.40
N ASN A 142 19.14 -8.18 -4.33
CA ASN A 142 18.96 -7.25 -5.45
C ASN A 142 20.29 -6.87 -6.12
N LYS A 143 21.39 -7.51 -5.76
CA LYS A 143 22.74 -7.17 -6.25
C LYS A 143 22.82 -7.16 -7.77
N LYS A 144 22.22 -8.13 -8.43
CA LYS A 144 22.20 -8.22 -9.89
C LYS A 144 21.53 -7.01 -10.54
N LEU A 145 20.39 -6.57 -9.99
CA LEU A 145 19.67 -5.40 -10.46
C LEU A 145 20.48 -4.09 -10.26
N ILE A 146 21.11 -3.94 -9.10
CA ILE A 146 21.98 -2.80 -8.82
C ILE A 146 23.18 -2.79 -9.77
N ASN A 147 23.80 -3.95 -10.00
CA ASN A 147 24.94 -4.07 -10.93
C ASN A 147 24.54 -3.77 -12.39
N ALA A 148 23.26 -3.99 -12.76
CA ALA A 148 22.72 -3.57 -14.05
C ALA A 148 22.51 -2.04 -14.14
N GLY A 149 22.73 -1.28 -13.06
CA GLY A 149 22.69 0.18 -13.00
C GLY A 149 21.37 0.75 -12.46
N PHE A 150 20.44 -0.07 -11.99
CA PHE A 150 19.20 0.45 -11.39
C PHE A 150 19.47 1.07 -10.01
N GLN A 151 18.88 2.24 -9.76
CA GLN A 151 18.99 2.95 -8.50
C GLN A 151 17.63 3.13 -7.86
N PHE A 152 17.50 2.64 -6.62
CA PHE A 152 16.33 2.89 -5.78
C PHE A 152 16.36 4.32 -5.24
N LEU A 153 15.22 5.01 -5.24
CA LEU A 153 15.11 6.39 -4.74
C LEU A 153 14.32 6.51 -3.43
N TYR A 154 13.34 5.63 -3.21
CA TYR A 154 12.40 5.78 -2.11
C TYR A 154 12.76 4.90 -0.91
N GLY A 155 12.93 5.52 0.27
CA GLY A 155 13.25 4.83 1.53
C GLY A 155 12.01 4.24 2.20
N LEU A 156 12.19 3.15 2.96
CA LEU A 156 11.10 2.52 3.72
C LEU A 156 10.59 3.46 4.82
N ASP A 157 11.48 4.13 5.54
CA ASP A 157 11.14 5.02 6.65
C ASP A 157 10.29 6.20 6.17
N GLU A 158 10.71 6.89 5.13
CA GLU A 158 10.00 8.01 4.53
C GLU A 158 8.67 7.58 3.91
N SER A 159 8.64 6.43 3.25
CA SER A 159 7.42 5.89 2.65
C SER A 159 6.36 5.55 3.70
N ILE A 160 6.75 4.97 4.84
CA ILE A 160 5.83 4.69 5.95
C ILE A 160 5.29 6.00 6.53
N LYS A 161 6.17 7.00 6.76
CA LYS A 161 5.76 8.34 7.21
C LYS A 161 4.71 8.95 6.29
N GLU A 162 4.97 8.92 4.99
CA GLU A 162 4.06 9.43 3.97
C GLU A 162 2.71 8.70 3.98
N MET A 163 2.72 7.36 4.02
CA MET A 163 1.50 6.56 4.09
C MET A 163 0.67 6.87 5.33
N ILE A 164 1.29 6.95 6.51
CA ILE A 164 0.60 7.32 7.76
C ILE A 164 -0.03 8.71 7.61
N SER A 165 0.70 9.68 7.08
CA SER A 165 0.21 11.05 6.87
C SER A 165 -0.99 11.08 5.90
N LYS A 166 -0.91 10.38 4.77
CA LYS A 166 -1.99 10.33 3.78
C LYS A 166 -3.26 9.70 4.35
N TRP A 167 -3.15 8.59 5.07
CA TRP A 167 -4.31 7.97 5.72
C TRP A 167 -4.83 8.78 6.90
N SER A 168 -3.98 9.46 7.66
CA SER A 168 -4.43 10.37 8.74
C SER A 168 -5.31 11.50 8.20
N LYS A 169 -4.97 12.06 7.03
CA LYS A 169 -5.79 13.06 6.36
C LYS A 169 -7.16 12.51 5.96
N GLN A 170 -7.24 11.26 5.50
CA GLN A 170 -8.53 10.62 5.22
C GLN A 170 -9.35 10.37 6.50
N ASN A 171 -8.70 10.12 7.62
CA ASN A 171 -9.39 9.89 8.90
C ASN A 171 -9.92 11.20 9.53
N LEU A 172 -9.32 12.35 9.22
CA LEU A 172 -9.80 13.65 9.67
C LEU A 172 -11.28 13.92 9.31
N ILE A 173 -11.77 13.33 8.22
CA ILE A 173 -13.18 13.42 7.84
C ILE A 173 -14.10 12.84 8.91
N LYS A 174 -13.65 11.80 9.63
CA LYS A 174 -14.44 11.15 10.69
C LYS A 174 -14.37 11.88 12.03
N GLU A 175 -13.36 12.73 12.22
CA GLU A 175 -13.08 13.45 13.47
C GLU A 175 -13.45 14.92 13.40
N LEU A 176 -13.87 15.43 12.23
CA LEU A 176 -14.36 16.80 12.11
C LEU A 176 -15.62 16.97 12.96
N GLU A 177 -15.51 17.71 14.06
CA GLU A 177 -16.68 18.30 14.70
C GLU A 177 -17.29 19.30 13.72
N PHE A 178 -18.49 18.99 13.23
CA PHE A 178 -19.20 19.87 12.34
C PHE A 178 -19.61 21.13 13.10
N VAL A 179 -18.89 22.20 12.88
CA VAL A 179 -19.32 23.53 13.31
C VAL A 179 -20.54 23.91 12.47
N HIS A 180 -21.69 24.09 13.10
CA HIS A 180 -22.88 24.60 12.42
C HIS A 180 -22.54 25.93 11.76
N GLY A 181 -22.78 26.08 10.46
CA GLY A 181 -22.52 27.31 9.70
C GLY A 181 -21.46 27.17 8.65
N GLY A 182 -21.42 26.03 7.92
CA GLY A 182 -20.60 25.88 6.70
C GLY A 182 -21.01 26.92 5.64
N ALA A 183 -20.08 27.26 4.77
CA ALA A 183 -20.24 28.31 3.76
C ALA A 183 -21.44 28.09 2.80
N ASP A 184 -21.87 26.83 2.63
CA ASP A 184 -23.00 26.47 1.80
C ASP A 184 -23.92 25.47 2.51
N GLU A 185 -24.98 26.01 3.15
CA GLU A 185 -26.04 25.21 3.72
C GLU A 185 -27.27 25.19 2.82
N PHE A 186 -27.73 24.02 2.48
CA PHE A 186 -29.01 23.82 1.80
C PHE A 186 -29.99 23.07 2.71
N VAL A 187 -31.16 23.69 2.98
CA VAL A 187 -32.19 23.12 3.83
C VAL A 187 -33.49 22.98 3.05
N ASP A 188 -34.08 21.79 3.06
CA ASP A 188 -35.42 21.53 2.47
C ASP A 188 -36.26 20.60 3.37
N LYS A 189 -37.46 20.21 2.91
CA LYS A 189 -38.35 19.31 3.64
C LYS A 189 -37.76 17.93 3.95
N ARG A 190 -36.69 17.51 3.27
CA ARG A 190 -35.99 16.22 3.42
C ARG A 190 -34.92 16.28 4.49
N GLY A 191 -34.39 17.46 4.79
CA GLY A 191 -33.32 17.66 5.77
C GLY A 191 -32.35 18.76 5.35
N LYS A 192 -31.09 18.67 5.78
CA LYS A 192 -30.05 19.68 5.61
C LYS A 192 -28.84 19.06 4.90
N ILE A 193 -28.16 19.84 4.07
CA ILE A 193 -26.85 19.56 3.50
C ILE A 193 -25.94 20.70 3.90
N SER A 194 -24.78 20.38 4.49
CA SER A 194 -23.73 21.34 4.79
C SER A 194 -22.46 20.92 4.06
N ASN A 195 -21.89 21.81 3.25
CA ASN A 195 -20.68 21.55 2.47
C ASN A 195 -19.51 22.31 3.10
N PHE A 196 -18.34 21.67 3.11
CA PHE A 196 -17.10 22.23 3.64
C PHE A 196 -16.00 22.08 2.60
N GLU A 197 -15.33 23.17 2.27
CA GLU A 197 -14.15 23.12 1.39
C GLU A 197 -12.92 22.71 2.20
N LEU A 198 -12.15 21.79 1.65
CA LEU A 198 -10.90 21.32 2.23
C LEU A 198 -9.76 21.40 1.22
N THR A 199 -8.55 21.52 1.77
CA THR A 199 -7.33 21.40 0.96
C THR A 199 -7.04 19.94 0.61
N GLU A 200 -6.36 19.71 -0.52
CA GLU A 200 -5.89 18.39 -0.99
C GLU A 200 -5.61 17.35 0.12
N PRO A 201 -5.95 16.06 -0.07
CA PRO A 201 -6.51 15.42 -1.26
C PRO A 201 -8.04 15.46 -1.36
N ILE A 202 -8.72 16.00 -0.36
CA ILE A 202 -10.17 16.16 -0.35
C ILE A 202 -10.44 17.66 -0.42
N ASN A 203 -11.10 18.08 -1.48
CA ASN A 203 -11.41 19.48 -1.72
C ASN A 203 -12.79 19.89 -1.22
N MET A 204 -13.65 18.93 -0.87
CA MET A 204 -14.98 19.23 -0.31
C MET A 204 -15.49 18.08 0.57
N ILE A 205 -16.10 18.40 1.69
CA ILE A 205 -16.93 17.50 2.51
C ILE A 205 -18.34 18.04 2.52
N GLY A 206 -19.33 17.15 2.30
CA GLY A 206 -20.74 17.44 2.51
C GLY A 206 -21.29 16.59 3.66
N TRP A 207 -21.98 17.22 4.61
CA TRP A 207 -22.79 16.54 5.61
C TRP A 207 -24.25 16.57 5.21
N ILE A 208 -24.91 15.42 5.27
CA ILE A 208 -26.32 15.30 4.85
C ILE A 208 -27.14 14.71 5.98
N ASP A 209 -28.00 15.53 6.56
CA ASP A 209 -29.05 15.08 7.46
C ASP A 209 -30.32 14.76 6.67
N SER A 210 -30.85 13.54 6.87
CA SER A 210 -32.04 13.10 6.16
C SER A 210 -33.10 12.57 7.13
N LYS A 211 -34.33 12.99 6.91
CA LYS A 211 -35.48 12.44 7.66
C LYS A 211 -35.74 11.00 7.23
N LYS A 212 -36.20 10.17 8.18
CA LYS A 212 -36.56 8.77 7.90
C LYS A 212 -37.57 8.69 6.75
N GLY A 213 -37.32 7.81 5.79
CA GLY A 213 -38.20 7.56 4.63
C GLY A 213 -38.03 8.53 3.46
N THR A 214 -37.04 9.44 3.50
CA THR A 214 -36.73 10.30 2.34
C THR A 214 -35.69 9.67 1.42
N ILE A 215 -35.82 9.93 0.11
CA ILE A 215 -34.86 9.52 -0.91
C ILE A 215 -34.00 10.74 -1.28
N ARG A 216 -32.68 10.56 -1.29
CA ARG A 216 -31.69 11.54 -1.75
C ARG A 216 -30.76 10.93 -2.81
N ALA A 217 -29.95 11.79 -3.42
CA ALA A 217 -28.93 11.38 -4.39
C ALA A 217 -29.51 10.62 -5.61
N ASN A 218 -30.69 11.04 -6.09
CA ASN A 218 -31.30 10.47 -7.29
C ASN A 218 -30.69 11.08 -8.58
N HIS A 219 -29.36 11.24 -8.61
CA HIS A 219 -28.57 11.76 -9.71
C HIS A 219 -27.15 11.19 -9.63
N TYR A 220 -26.39 11.34 -10.69
CA TYR A 220 -24.97 10.94 -10.74
C TYR A 220 -24.09 12.11 -11.17
N HIS A 221 -22.82 12.05 -10.80
CA HIS A 221 -21.84 13.07 -11.15
C HIS A 221 -20.82 12.49 -12.14
N PRO A 222 -20.94 12.77 -13.45
CA PRO A 222 -20.09 12.13 -14.47
C PRO A 222 -18.63 12.56 -14.44
N GLN A 223 -18.30 13.64 -13.72
CA GLN A 223 -16.95 14.21 -13.65
C GLN A 223 -16.41 14.29 -12.21
N GLN A 224 -17.13 13.75 -11.23
CA GLN A 224 -16.73 13.77 -9.83
C GLN A 224 -16.76 12.38 -9.21
N GLU A 225 -15.72 12.04 -8.48
CA GLU A 225 -15.72 10.88 -7.61
C GLU A 225 -16.26 11.28 -6.24
N GLN A 226 -17.32 10.59 -5.79
CA GLN A 226 -17.92 10.79 -4.48
C GLN A 226 -17.76 9.54 -3.62
N LYS A 227 -17.30 9.71 -2.38
CA LYS A 227 -17.29 8.66 -1.36
C LYS A 227 -18.31 9.01 -0.29
N CYS A 228 -19.33 8.16 -0.14
CA CYS A 228 -20.34 8.32 0.92
C CYS A 228 -19.97 7.45 2.11
N LEU A 229 -20.05 8.03 3.30
CA LEU A 229 -19.95 7.31 4.58
C LEU A 229 -21.35 7.30 5.21
N PHE A 230 -21.83 6.10 5.58
CA PHE A 230 -23.14 5.89 6.23
C PHE A 230 -22.97 5.46 7.67
#